data_f3175db0c0f05a454d6c3988af1c77d8
#
_entry.id   f3175db0c0f05a454d6c3988af1c77d8
#
_cell.length_a   1.000
_cell.length_b   1.000
_cell.length_c   1.000
_cell.angle_alpha   90.00
_cell.angle_beta   90.00
_cell.angle_gamma   90.00
#
_symmetry.space_group_name_H-M   'P 1'
#
loop_
_entity.id
_entity.type
_entity.pdbx_description
1 polymer ?
#
loop_
_entity_poly.entity_id
_entity_poly.type
_entity_poly.pdbx_seq_one_letter_code
_entity_poly.pdbx_strand_id
1 'polypeptide(L)' 'MAQPRVPSFNVGWRHLYEAAMLEVDDGRLPTRIADARRAMHDRVEEVLTNPSSDEHRALGDALRALRILEEVATREKTQH' A
#
# COMPACT_ATOMS: atom_id res chain seq x y z
N MET A 1 6.36 -21.03 18.36
CA MET A 1 5.42 -20.53 18.64
C MET A 1 4.86 -19.64 17.70
N ALA A 2 3.88 -19.79 17.43
CA ALA A 2 3.30 -19.16 16.44
C ALA A 2 3.05 -17.82 16.82
N GLN A 3 3.29 -17.01 16.11
CA GLN A 3 3.08 -15.80 16.35
C GLN A 3 1.78 -15.44 16.05
N PRO A 4 1.19 -14.85 16.65
CA PRO A 4 -0.09 -14.51 16.52
C PRO A 4 -0.24 -13.61 15.42
N ARG A 5 -0.65 -13.91 14.55
CA ARG A 5 -0.88 -13.20 13.54
C ARG A 5 -1.77 -12.20 13.82
N VAL A 6 -1.53 -11.42 14.49
CA VAL A 6 -2.29 -10.44 14.76
C VAL A 6 -2.84 -9.84 13.65
N PRO A 7 -3.93 -9.53 13.61
CA PRO A 7 -4.57 -9.02 12.56
C PRO A 7 -4.24 -7.66 12.49
N SER A 8 -3.40 -7.29 11.99
CA SER A 8 -3.13 -6.01 11.94
C SER A 8 -3.83 -5.38 10.85
N PHE A 9 -5.03 -5.57 10.66
CA PHE A 9 -5.66 -4.98 9.60
C PHE A 9 -5.51 -3.52 9.67
N ASN A 10 -5.45 -2.96 10.79
CA ASN A 10 -5.44 -1.55 10.87
C ASN A 10 -4.18 -0.93 10.51
N VAL A 11 -3.11 -1.60 10.78
CA VAL A 11 -1.84 -1.03 10.50
C VAL A 11 -1.25 -1.65 9.33
N GLY A 12 -1.77 -2.73 8.89
CA GLY A 12 -1.15 -3.48 7.83
C GLY A 12 -0.91 -2.69 6.58
N TRP A 13 -1.91 -1.95 6.13
CA TRP A 13 -1.75 -1.26 4.85
C TRP A 13 -0.75 -0.10 4.99
N ARG A 14 -0.71 0.54 6.14
CA ARG A 14 0.21 1.65 6.30
C ARG A 14 1.64 1.16 6.29
N HIS A 15 1.88 0.05 6.94
CA HIS A 15 3.20 -0.54 6.98
C HIS A 15 3.65 -0.94 5.58
N LEU A 16 2.77 -1.56 4.82
CA LEU A 16 3.12 -1.98 3.48
C LEU A 16 3.28 -0.79 2.54
N TYR A 17 2.48 0.23 2.74
CA TYR A 17 2.60 1.45 1.96
C TYR A 17 3.96 2.11 2.21
N GLU A 18 4.36 2.20 3.46
CA GLU A 18 5.64 2.79 3.79
C GLU A 18 6.78 1.95 3.23
N ALA A 19 6.66 0.64 3.28
CA ALA A 19 7.69 -0.22 2.72
C ALA A 19 7.85 0.03 1.23
N ALA A 20 6.75 0.26 0.52
CA ALA A 20 6.84 0.55 -0.91
C ALA A 20 7.50 1.90 -1.16
N MET A 21 7.15 2.89 -0.36
CA MET A 21 7.70 4.23 -0.55
C MET A 21 9.19 4.29 -0.25
N LEU A 22 9.65 3.42 0.64
CA LEU A 22 11.04 3.42 1.02
C LEU A 22 11.88 2.38 0.29
N GLU A 23 11.27 1.58 -0.57
CA GLU A 23 12.01 0.54 -1.24
C GLU A 23 12.96 1.14 -2.27
N VAL A 24 14.22 0.84 -2.17
CA VAL A 24 15.19 1.37 -3.12
C VAL A 24 15.58 0.35 -4.17
N ASP A 25 15.19 -0.89 -3.99
CA ASP A 25 15.56 -1.92 -4.95
C ASP A 25 14.47 -1.99 -6.01
N ASP A 26 14.79 -1.64 -7.25
CA ASP A 26 13.83 -1.66 -8.33
C ASP A 26 13.23 -3.04 -8.55
N GLY A 27 13.97 -4.07 -8.25
CA GLY A 27 13.48 -5.41 -8.45
C GLY A 27 12.40 -5.78 -7.45
N ARG A 28 12.43 -5.19 -6.26
CA ARG A 28 11.44 -5.48 -5.25
C ARG A 28 10.28 -4.52 -5.25
N LEU A 29 10.45 -3.40 -5.86
CA LEU A 29 9.44 -2.35 -5.81
C LEU A 29 8.09 -2.81 -6.36
N PRO A 30 8.00 -3.51 -7.47
CA PRO A 30 6.70 -3.92 -7.97
C PRO A 30 5.95 -4.81 -6.97
N THR A 31 6.67 -5.69 -6.29
CA THR A 31 6.05 -6.55 -5.29
C THR A 31 5.57 -5.74 -4.11
N ARG A 32 6.36 -4.76 -3.67
CA ARG A 32 5.96 -3.92 -2.56
C ARG A 32 4.71 -3.13 -2.91
N ILE A 33 4.65 -2.62 -4.12
CA ILE A 33 3.50 -1.85 -4.55
C ILE A 33 2.26 -2.75 -4.62
N ALA A 34 2.42 -3.95 -5.14
CA ALA A 34 1.28 -4.85 -5.25
C ALA A 34 0.75 -5.24 -3.88
N ASP A 35 1.65 -5.52 -2.94
CA ASP A 35 1.25 -5.89 -1.60
C ASP A 35 0.51 -4.74 -0.92
N ALA A 36 1.04 -3.54 -1.06
CA ALA A 36 0.40 -2.38 -0.45
C ALA A 36 -0.97 -2.12 -1.06
N ARG A 37 -1.05 -2.24 -2.37
CA ARG A 37 -2.32 -1.99 -3.05
C ARG A 37 -3.38 -2.99 -2.61
N ARG A 38 -3.00 -4.25 -2.49
CA ARG A 38 -3.95 -5.26 -2.07
C ARG A 38 -4.46 -4.99 -0.66
N ALA A 39 -3.55 -4.66 0.25
CA ALA A 39 -3.94 -4.38 1.62
C ALA A 39 -4.84 -3.16 1.69
N MET A 40 -4.56 -2.15 0.88
CA MET A 40 -5.36 -0.94 0.88
C MET A 40 -6.75 -1.21 0.32
N HIS A 41 -6.86 -2.02 -0.70
CA HIS A 41 -8.16 -2.33 -1.28
C HIS A 41 -9.01 -3.12 -0.28
N ASP A 42 -8.38 -4.04 0.45
CA ASP A 42 -9.11 -4.78 1.47
C ASP A 42 -9.61 -3.85 2.54
N ARG A 43 -8.79 -2.87 2.90
CA ARG A 43 -9.19 -1.95 3.95
C ARG A 43 -10.29 -1.00 3.47
N VAL A 44 -10.27 -0.64 2.22
CA VAL A 44 -11.30 0.23 1.68
C VAL A 44 -12.66 -0.45 1.83
N GLU A 45 -12.73 -1.73 1.58
CA GLU A 45 -13.99 -2.43 1.73
C GLU A 45 -14.47 -2.43 3.17
N GLU A 46 -13.55 -2.58 4.11
CA GLU A 46 -13.91 -2.54 5.50
C GLU A 46 -14.39 -1.17 5.92
N VAL A 47 -13.75 -0.14 5.41
CA VAL A 47 -14.10 1.21 5.78
C VAL A 47 -15.47 1.59 5.21
N LEU A 48 -15.85 1.02 4.09
CA LEU A 48 -17.16 1.30 3.55
C LEU A 48 -18.25 0.77 4.44
N THR A 49 -17.99 -0.34 5.13
CA THR A 49 -18.97 -0.90 6.03
C THR A 49 -18.94 -0.18 7.36
N ASN A 50 -17.78 0.29 7.75
CA ASN A 50 -17.64 0.92 9.04
C ASN A 50 -16.89 2.22 8.84
N PRO A 51 -17.49 3.22 8.30
CA PRO A 51 -16.83 4.43 7.86
C PRO A 51 -16.03 5.17 8.90
N SER A 52 -14.89 5.57 8.51
CA SER A 52 -14.05 6.41 9.32
C SER A 52 -13.50 7.44 8.36
N SER A 53 -13.94 8.66 8.45
CA SER A 53 -13.55 9.68 7.50
C SER A 53 -12.07 9.86 7.40
N ASP A 54 -11.41 9.84 8.52
CA ASP A 54 -9.97 10.09 8.52
C ASP A 54 -9.22 8.99 7.81
N GLU A 55 -9.60 7.75 8.08
CA GLU A 55 -8.93 6.65 7.44
C GLU A 55 -9.29 6.57 5.96
N HIS A 56 -10.51 6.87 5.63
CA HIS A 56 -10.93 6.86 4.24
C HIS A 56 -10.12 7.88 3.44
N ARG A 57 -9.91 9.05 4.00
CA ARG A 57 -9.13 10.06 3.33
C ARG A 57 -7.67 9.64 3.22
N ALA A 58 -7.13 9.07 4.29
CA ALA A 58 -5.75 8.61 4.28
C ALA A 58 -5.54 7.53 3.24
N LEU A 59 -6.50 6.61 3.10
CA LEU A 59 -6.40 5.57 2.11
C LEU A 59 -6.43 6.15 0.70
N GLY A 60 -7.29 7.11 0.47
CA GLY A 60 -7.38 7.73 -0.84
C GLY A 60 -6.09 8.43 -1.23
N ASP A 61 -5.52 9.15 -0.27
CA ASP A 61 -4.27 9.86 -0.52
C ASP A 61 -3.13 8.87 -0.76
N ALA A 62 -3.09 7.80 0.03
CA ALA A 62 -2.04 6.82 -0.12
C ALA A 62 -2.16 6.06 -1.43
N LEU A 63 -3.37 5.74 -1.86
CA LEU A 63 -3.55 5.07 -3.14
C LEU A 63 -3.10 5.95 -4.29
N ARG A 64 -3.36 7.24 -4.18
CA ARG A 64 -2.93 8.16 -5.22
C ARG A 64 -1.41 8.23 -5.26
N ALA A 65 -0.77 8.31 -4.11
CA ALA A 65 0.68 8.36 -4.05
C ALA A 65 1.29 7.08 -4.58
N LEU A 66 0.67 5.94 -4.29
CA LEU A 66 1.15 4.67 -4.75
C LEU A 66 1.07 4.58 -6.26
N ARG A 67 0.01 5.14 -6.84
CA ARG A 67 -0.14 5.14 -8.26
C ARG A 67 0.95 5.97 -8.92
N ILE A 68 1.27 7.11 -8.33
CA ILE A 68 2.32 7.95 -8.86
C ILE A 68 3.66 7.22 -8.78
N LEU A 69 3.91 6.54 -7.68
CA LEU A 69 5.13 5.78 -7.52
C LEU A 69 5.22 4.70 -8.58
N GLU A 70 4.12 4.04 -8.86
CA GLU A 70 4.10 3.00 -9.84
C GLU A 70 4.39 3.55 -11.23
N GLU A 71 3.83 4.70 -11.54
CA GLU A 71 4.06 5.32 -12.84
C GLU A 71 5.50 5.75 -13.01
N VAL A 72 6.10 6.29 -11.96
CA VAL A 72 7.48 6.70 -12.01
C VAL A 72 8.38 5.48 -12.20
N ALA A 73 8.10 4.42 -11.46
CA ALA A 73 8.91 3.22 -11.56
C ALA A 73 8.81 2.60 -12.95
N THR A 74 7.63 2.60 -13.54
CA THR A 74 7.45 2.06 -14.86
C THR A 74 8.16 2.91 -15.89
N ARG A 75 8.09 4.21 -15.72
CA ARG A 75 8.72 5.12 -16.67
C ARG A 75 10.23 4.95 -16.62
N GLU A 76 10.78 4.80 -15.46
CA GLU A 76 12.20 4.61 -15.34
C GLU A 76 12.62 3.31 -15.98
N LYS A 77 11.84 2.28 -15.83
CA LYS A 77 12.19 1.04 -16.44
C LYS A 77 12.13 1.11 -17.92
N THR A 78 11.25 1.88 -18.50
CA THR A 78 11.16 1.92 -19.91
C THR A 78 12.13 2.85 -20.49
N GLN A 79 12.78 3.61 -19.74
CA GLN A 79 13.69 4.49 -20.25
C GLN A 79 14.97 3.98 -20.53
N HIS A 80 15.26 2.82 -20.54
CA HIS A 80 16.55 2.38 -20.82
C HIS A 80 16.75 2.11 -22.15
#